data_b6d7fdd356b37045d5d3b9e73b348bfd
#
_entry.id   b6d7fdd356b37045d5d3b9e73b348bfd
#
_cell.length_a   1.000
_cell.length_b   1.000
_cell.length_c   1.000
_cell.angle_alpha   90.00
_cell.angle_beta   90.00
_cell.angle_gamma   90.00
#
_symmetry.space_group_name_H-M   'P 1'
#
loop_
_entity.id
_entity.type
_entity.pdbx_description
1 polymer ?
#
loop_
_entity_poly.entity_id
_entity_poly.type
_entity_poly.pdbx_seq_one_letter_code
_entity_poly.pdbx_strand_id
1 'polypeptide(L)'
;MPSAAILLRSLCRSNGALLRQKVALLDALTARHGPDGLAAATEVFTKPCPIVGASIGQHLRHSMDHMELAALVAEARLNSAYDAPADAEEPAQIHYDLRVRGGTLETDMAESRKRIVAVENVLEGIHDAVEAGLNGVASHIVHFPVHASFYLSADDAEDREGESSESALPSTVGRELGFAAHHAIHHLAMVKLIALHSAGLEEEDLPPDFGRAPSTVRYANDPEIRRS
;
A
#
# COMPACT_ATOMS: atom_id res chain seq x y z
N MET A 1 23.22 -7.20 -9.12
CA MET A 1 21.90 -7.03 -8.48
C MET A 1 22.10 -6.86 -6.99
N PRO A 2 21.27 -6.09 -6.26
CA PRO A 2 21.34 -6.02 -4.81
C PRO A 2 21.07 -7.41 -4.21
N SER A 3 21.64 -7.71 -3.02
CA SER A 3 21.28 -8.93 -2.31
C SER A 3 19.80 -8.94 -1.92
N ALA A 4 19.20 -10.12 -1.75
CA ALA A 4 17.81 -10.26 -1.34
C ALA A 4 17.50 -9.50 -0.04
N ALA A 5 18.45 -9.48 0.91
CA ALA A 5 18.33 -8.72 2.15
C ALA A 5 18.24 -7.19 1.91
N ILE A 6 19.10 -6.65 1.04
CA ILE A 6 19.05 -5.23 0.67
C ILE A 6 17.73 -4.92 -0.03
N LEU A 7 17.28 -5.78 -0.93
CA LEU A 7 16.04 -5.60 -1.67
C LEU A 7 14.83 -5.61 -0.71
N LEU A 8 14.72 -6.62 0.16
CA LEU A 8 13.59 -6.75 1.09
C LEU A 8 13.51 -5.56 2.05
N ARG A 9 14.64 -5.15 2.65
CA ARG A 9 14.68 -3.94 3.49
C ARG A 9 14.24 -2.69 2.74
N SER A 10 14.66 -2.55 1.48
CA SER A 10 14.25 -1.41 0.65
C SER A 10 12.75 -1.42 0.36
N LEU A 11 12.16 -2.60 0.10
CA LEU A 11 10.73 -2.77 -0.10
C LEU A 11 9.93 -2.45 1.17
N CYS A 12 10.35 -2.95 2.34
CA CYS A 12 9.72 -2.63 3.62
C CYS A 12 9.78 -1.13 3.92
N ARG A 13 10.95 -0.49 3.78
CA ARG A 13 11.09 0.95 4.01
C ARG A 13 10.26 1.79 3.04
N SER A 14 10.20 1.41 1.76
CA SER A 14 9.39 2.13 0.77
C SER A 14 7.90 2.06 1.10
N ASN A 15 7.38 0.87 1.40
CA ASN A 15 5.98 0.72 1.81
C ASN A 15 5.69 1.45 3.13
N GLY A 16 6.55 1.31 4.15
CA GLY A 16 6.41 2.03 5.42
C GLY A 16 6.39 3.56 5.26
N ALA A 17 7.24 4.11 4.37
CA ALA A 17 7.21 5.55 4.09
C ALA A 17 5.87 6.01 3.49
N LEU A 18 5.25 5.20 2.62
CA LEU A 18 3.93 5.50 2.04
C LEU A 18 2.81 5.37 3.07
N LEU A 19 2.91 4.41 4.01
CA LEU A 19 1.96 4.29 5.12
C LEU A 19 2.04 5.50 6.04
N ARG A 20 3.24 5.99 6.36
CA ARG A 20 3.43 7.23 7.15
C ARG A 20 2.84 8.46 6.44
N GLN A 21 2.93 8.56 5.11
CA GLN A 21 2.24 9.62 4.38
C GLN A 21 0.72 9.54 4.57
N LYS A 22 0.13 8.34 4.55
CA LYS A 22 -1.31 8.17 4.82
C LYS A 22 -1.70 8.61 6.23
N VAL A 23 -0.90 8.25 7.24
CA VAL A 23 -1.11 8.70 8.64
C VAL A 23 -1.04 10.23 8.72
N ALA A 24 0.00 10.84 8.13
CA ALA A 24 0.16 12.28 8.15
C ALA A 24 -1.00 13.03 7.46
N LEU A 25 -1.57 12.46 6.40
CA LEU A 25 -2.79 13.00 5.79
C LEU A 25 -3.98 12.98 6.75
N LEU A 26 -4.20 11.87 7.47
CA LEU A 26 -5.28 11.78 8.45
C LEU A 26 -5.09 12.79 9.59
N ASP A 27 -3.83 13.03 10.00
CA ASP A 27 -3.48 14.08 10.97
C ASP A 27 -3.77 15.47 10.44
N ALA A 28 -3.41 15.77 9.18
CA ALA A 28 -3.67 17.04 8.53
C ALA A 28 -5.17 17.32 8.42
N LEU A 29 -5.97 16.32 8.00
CA LEU A 29 -7.43 16.45 7.96
C LEU A 29 -8.01 16.77 9.34
N THR A 30 -7.55 16.08 10.38
CA THR A 30 -8.01 16.32 11.75
C THR A 30 -7.59 17.71 12.25
N ALA A 31 -6.35 18.11 12.00
CA ALA A 31 -5.82 19.40 12.42
C ALA A 31 -6.54 20.58 11.75
N ARG A 32 -6.88 20.44 10.47
CA ARG A 32 -7.59 21.47 9.69
C ARG A 32 -8.97 21.81 10.27
N HIS A 33 -9.64 20.82 10.84
CA HIS A 33 -11.00 20.99 11.38
C HIS A 33 -11.03 21.26 12.89
N GLY A 34 -9.85 21.30 13.57
CA GLY A 34 -9.69 21.57 14.99
C GLY A 34 -10.06 20.39 15.90
N PRO A 35 -9.88 20.53 17.23
CA PRO A 35 -10.02 19.44 18.20
C PRO A 35 -11.44 18.84 18.27
N ASP A 36 -12.46 19.62 17.94
CA ASP A 36 -13.86 19.16 17.85
C ASP A 36 -14.25 18.75 16.41
N GLY A 37 -13.30 18.82 15.48
CA GLY A 37 -13.53 18.69 14.05
C GLY A 37 -13.50 17.27 13.50
N LEU A 38 -13.44 16.23 14.34
CA LEU A 38 -13.37 14.84 13.86
C LEU A 38 -14.55 14.46 12.95
N ALA A 39 -15.75 14.96 13.29
CA ALA A 39 -16.95 14.73 12.47
C ALA A 39 -16.83 15.42 11.09
N ALA A 40 -16.35 16.65 11.06
CA ALA A 40 -16.12 17.39 9.80
C ALA A 40 -14.98 16.79 8.99
N ALA A 41 -13.90 16.36 9.63
CA ALA A 41 -12.80 15.62 8.96
C ALA A 41 -13.29 14.31 8.37
N THR A 42 -14.15 13.57 9.09
CA THR A 42 -14.76 12.32 8.60
C THR A 42 -15.71 12.59 7.44
N GLU A 43 -16.51 13.65 7.46
CA GLU A 43 -17.34 14.04 6.34
C GLU A 43 -16.51 14.27 5.07
N VAL A 44 -15.43 15.03 5.19
CA VAL A 44 -14.52 15.31 4.08
C VAL A 44 -13.81 14.04 3.61
N PHE A 45 -13.38 13.17 4.53
CA PHE A 45 -12.74 11.90 4.23
C PHE A 45 -13.63 10.95 3.41
N THR A 46 -14.94 10.97 3.68
CA THR A 46 -15.93 10.09 3.03
C THR A 46 -16.56 10.69 1.79
N LYS A 47 -16.46 12.01 1.59
CA LYS A 47 -17.12 12.72 0.50
C LYS A 47 -16.42 12.45 -0.84
N PRO A 48 -17.14 11.96 -1.86
CA PRO A 48 -16.56 11.80 -3.20
C PRO A 48 -16.18 13.16 -3.80
N CYS A 49 -14.96 13.23 -4.34
CA CYS A 49 -14.50 14.40 -5.08
C CYS A 49 -15.18 14.44 -6.46
N PRO A 50 -15.75 15.57 -6.88
CA PRO A 50 -16.44 15.66 -8.16
C PRO A 50 -15.49 15.52 -9.37
N ILE A 51 -14.18 15.75 -9.18
CA ILE A 51 -13.17 15.64 -10.25
C ILE A 51 -12.73 14.17 -10.39
N VAL A 52 -12.51 13.49 -9.25
CA VAL A 52 -11.92 12.14 -9.23
C VAL A 52 -13.01 11.06 -9.20
N GLY A 53 -14.22 11.40 -8.74
CA GLY A 53 -15.35 10.47 -8.63
C GLY A 53 -15.28 9.52 -7.42
N ALA A 54 -14.25 9.66 -6.55
CA ALA A 54 -14.05 8.82 -5.37
C ALA A 54 -13.61 9.68 -4.17
N SER A 55 -13.76 9.13 -2.95
CA SER A 55 -13.35 9.79 -1.71
C SER A 55 -11.90 9.47 -1.31
N ILE A 56 -11.36 10.23 -0.37
CA ILE A 56 -10.07 9.93 0.27
C ILE A 56 -10.11 8.52 0.88
N GLY A 57 -11.16 8.20 1.64
CA GLY A 57 -11.33 6.90 2.28
C GLY A 57 -11.32 5.74 1.28
N GLN A 58 -12.00 5.87 0.15
CA GLN A 58 -12.01 4.87 -0.91
C GLN A 58 -10.62 4.62 -1.50
N HIS A 59 -9.84 5.69 -1.78
CA HIS A 59 -8.49 5.56 -2.29
C HIS A 59 -7.52 4.98 -1.24
N LEU A 60 -7.64 5.41 0.02
CA LEU A 60 -6.81 4.85 1.10
C LEU A 60 -7.08 3.38 1.28
N ARG A 61 -8.36 2.97 1.40
CA ARG A 61 -8.73 1.56 1.53
C ARG A 61 -8.17 0.74 0.38
N HIS A 62 -8.42 1.15 -0.88
CA HIS A 62 -8.00 0.38 -2.05
C HIS A 62 -6.48 0.17 -2.09
N SER A 63 -5.70 1.23 -1.88
CA SER A 63 -4.24 1.09 -1.83
C SER A 63 -3.76 0.31 -0.60
N MET A 64 -4.52 0.32 0.50
CA MET A 64 -4.21 -0.49 1.68
C MET A 64 -4.44 -1.97 1.44
N ASP A 65 -5.50 -2.36 0.72
CA ASP A 65 -5.76 -3.75 0.37
C ASP A 65 -4.53 -4.38 -0.32
N HIS A 66 -3.93 -3.67 -1.28
CA HIS A 66 -2.72 -4.14 -1.97
C HIS A 66 -1.50 -4.25 -1.03
N MET A 67 -1.28 -3.25 -0.18
CA MET A 67 -0.12 -3.23 0.72
C MET A 67 -0.24 -4.30 1.80
N GLU A 68 -1.42 -4.46 2.39
CA GLU A 68 -1.68 -5.43 3.44
C GLU A 68 -1.55 -6.87 2.93
N LEU A 69 -2.20 -7.21 1.81
CA LEU A 69 -2.14 -8.56 1.25
C LEU A 69 -0.69 -8.98 0.94
N ALA A 70 0.10 -8.09 0.33
CA ALA A 70 1.51 -8.37 0.06
C ALA A 70 2.35 -8.50 1.34
N ALA A 71 2.10 -7.64 2.36
CA ALA A 71 2.81 -7.67 3.64
C ALA A 71 2.48 -8.93 4.45
N LEU A 72 1.21 -9.35 4.51
CA LEU A 72 0.79 -10.55 5.23
C LEU A 72 1.39 -11.84 4.64
N VAL A 73 1.51 -11.93 3.32
CA VAL A 73 2.19 -13.07 2.69
C VAL A 73 3.68 -13.05 3.03
N ALA A 74 4.32 -11.87 3.04
CA ALA A 74 5.72 -11.75 3.43
C ALA A 74 5.95 -12.12 4.91
N GLU A 75 5.05 -11.71 5.81
CA GLU A 75 5.08 -12.08 7.24
C GLU A 75 4.87 -13.57 7.44
N ALA A 76 3.91 -14.17 6.76
CA ALA A 76 3.68 -15.62 6.82
C ALA A 76 4.93 -16.41 6.39
N ARG A 77 5.66 -15.91 5.37
CA ARG A 77 6.94 -16.52 4.93
C ARG A 77 8.08 -16.29 5.92
N LEU A 78 8.12 -15.15 6.60
CA LEU A 78 9.06 -14.93 7.70
C LEU A 78 8.83 -15.96 8.82
N ASN A 79 7.59 -16.18 9.19
CA ASN A 79 7.23 -17.08 10.28
C ASN A 79 7.44 -18.56 9.93
N SER A 80 7.18 -18.96 8.67
CA SER A 80 7.35 -20.35 8.21
C SER A 80 8.81 -20.71 7.89
N ALA A 81 9.68 -19.75 7.65
CA ALA A 81 11.10 -20.01 7.32
C ALA A 81 11.87 -20.75 8.42
N TYR A 82 11.31 -20.87 9.60
CA TYR A 82 11.88 -21.63 10.71
C TYR A 82 11.43 -23.10 10.75
N ASP A 83 10.34 -23.46 10.05
CA ASP A 83 9.64 -24.73 10.27
C ASP A 83 9.53 -25.63 9.03
N ALA A 84 9.77 -25.15 7.82
CA ALA A 84 9.51 -25.91 6.59
C ALA A 84 10.72 -26.06 5.64
N PRO A 85 10.93 -27.23 5.01
CA PRO A 85 11.88 -27.38 3.90
C PRO A 85 11.37 -26.62 2.66
N ALA A 86 12.29 -25.90 2.00
CA ALA A 86 12.04 -24.96 0.90
C ALA A 86 11.40 -25.58 -0.38
N ASP A 87 11.33 -26.90 -0.48
CA ASP A 87 11.07 -27.61 -1.75
C ASP A 87 9.62 -28.05 -1.95
N ALA A 88 8.71 -27.73 -1.03
CA ALA A 88 7.35 -28.29 -1.02
C ALA A 88 6.21 -27.27 -0.84
N GLU A 89 6.50 -25.96 -0.91
CA GLU A 89 5.44 -24.96 -0.66
C GLU A 89 4.72 -24.55 -1.95
N GLU A 90 3.41 -24.73 -1.98
CA GLU A 90 2.57 -24.19 -3.06
C GLU A 90 2.60 -22.66 -3.06
N PRO A 91 2.47 -22.02 -4.25
CA PRO A 91 2.38 -20.58 -4.35
C PRO A 91 1.23 -20.01 -3.50
N ALA A 92 1.51 -18.97 -2.73
CA ALA A 92 0.44 -18.27 -2.01
C ALA A 92 -0.52 -17.58 -2.99
N GLN A 93 -1.80 -17.55 -2.65
CA GLN A 93 -2.81 -16.86 -3.44
C GLN A 93 -3.02 -15.44 -2.92
N ILE A 94 -3.00 -14.46 -3.80
CA ILE A 94 -3.32 -13.06 -3.49
C ILE A 94 -4.46 -12.62 -4.42
N HIS A 95 -5.62 -12.31 -3.84
CA HIS A 95 -6.80 -11.83 -4.56
C HIS A 95 -6.95 -10.33 -4.36
N TYR A 96 -6.56 -9.52 -5.35
CA TYR A 96 -6.58 -8.07 -5.21
C TYR A 96 -7.94 -7.43 -5.45
N ASP A 97 -8.82 -8.09 -6.20
CA ASP A 97 -10.14 -7.55 -6.54
C ASP A 97 -11.29 -8.13 -5.73
N LEU A 98 -11.08 -9.24 -5.01
CA LEU A 98 -12.02 -9.78 -4.04
C LEU A 98 -11.96 -8.98 -2.73
N ARG A 99 -12.71 -7.89 -2.65
CA ARG A 99 -12.65 -6.94 -1.54
C ARG A 99 -14.02 -6.48 -1.06
N VAL A 100 -14.13 -6.18 0.23
CA VAL A 100 -15.33 -5.56 0.80
C VAL A 100 -15.32 -4.06 0.49
N ARG A 101 -16.34 -3.58 -0.23
CA ARG A 101 -16.56 -2.16 -0.50
C ARG A 101 -17.56 -1.57 0.50
N GLY A 102 -17.45 -0.26 0.80
CA GLY A 102 -18.38 0.44 1.71
C GLY A 102 -18.20 0.07 3.18
N GLY A 103 -17.09 -0.57 3.55
CA GLY A 103 -16.78 -0.93 4.93
C GLY A 103 -16.26 0.24 5.77
N THR A 104 -16.00 -0.01 7.06
CA THR A 104 -15.51 0.99 8.03
C THR A 104 -14.20 1.65 7.62
N LEU A 105 -13.36 0.96 6.86
CA LEU A 105 -12.09 1.52 6.37
C LEU A 105 -12.26 2.66 5.34
N GLU A 106 -13.40 2.75 4.69
CA GLU A 106 -13.72 3.86 3.78
C GLU A 106 -14.45 5.01 4.49
N THR A 107 -15.05 4.73 5.66
CA THR A 107 -16.00 5.63 6.31
C THR A 107 -15.57 6.07 7.70
N ASP A 108 -14.59 5.39 8.31
CA ASP A 108 -14.08 5.68 9.64
C ASP A 108 -12.56 5.93 9.60
N MET A 109 -12.16 7.17 9.90
CA MET A 109 -10.75 7.58 9.90
C MET A 109 -9.93 6.85 10.98
N ALA A 110 -10.53 6.54 12.13
CA ALA A 110 -9.84 5.86 13.22
C ALA A 110 -9.54 4.40 12.87
N GLU A 111 -10.51 3.69 12.27
CA GLU A 111 -10.30 2.32 11.79
C GLU A 111 -9.32 2.28 10.61
N SER A 112 -9.38 3.25 9.68
CA SER A 112 -8.36 3.40 8.63
C SER A 112 -6.96 3.57 9.22
N ARG A 113 -6.79 4.48 10.19
CA ARG A 113 -5.50 4.70 10.86
C ARG A 113 -4.99 3.45 11.54
N LYS A 114 -5.84 2.77 12.28
CA LYS A 114 -5.50 1.53 13.00
C LYS A 114 -4.97 0.46 12.05
N ARG A 115 -5.64 0.27 10.91
CA ARG A 115 -5.19 -0.68 9.88
C ARG A 115 -3.86 -0.26 9.27
N ILE A 116 -3.67 1.02 8.95
CA ILE A 116 -2.41 1.54 8.39
C ILE A 116 -1.24 1.23 9.33
N VAL A 117 -1.40 1.53 10.63
CA VAL A 117 -0.37 1.26 11.65
C VAL A 117 -0.12 -0.24 11.82
N ALA A 118 -1.15 -1.07 11.75
CA ALA A 118 -0.98 -2.53 11.83
C ALA A 118 -0.10 -3.07 10.69
N VAL A 119 -0.34 -2.64 9.45
CA VAL A 119 0.48 -3.04 8.30
C VAL A 119 1.90 -2.46 8.38
N GLU A 120 2.07 -1.24 8.88
CA GLU A 120 3.39 -0.66 9.13
C GLU A 120 4.19 -1.52 10.12
N ASN A 121 3.59 -1.93 11.23
CA ASN A 121 4.23 -2.80 12.24
C ASN A 121 4.65 -4.16 11.64
N VAL A 122 3.85 -4.76 10.76
CA VAL A 122 4.22 -5.98 10.03
C VAL A 122 5.49 -5.76 9.20
N LEU A 123 5.54 -4.69 8.43
CA LEU A 123 6.69 -4.37 7.57
C LEU A 123 7.94 -4.03 8.39
N GLU A 124 7.80 -3.34 9.52
CA GLU A 124 8.90 -3.07 10.46
C GLU A 124 9.41 -4.37 11.08
N GLY A 125 8.54 -5.28 11.50
CA GLY A 125 8.95 -6.60 12.01
C GLY A 125 9.75 -7.42 10.99
N ILE A 126 9.35 -7.41 9.72
CA ILE A 126 10.09 -8.06 8.63
C ILE A 126 11.45 -7.37 8.42
N HIS A 127 11.49 -6.04 8.39
CA HIS A 127 12.70 -5.27 8.26
C HIS A 127 13.71 -5.59 9.36
N ASP A 128 13.26 -5.58 10.62
CA ASP A 128 14.09 -5.80 11.80
C ASP A 128 14.63 -7.24 11.87
N ALA A 129 13.83 -8.22 11.48
CA ALA A 129 14.27 -9.60 11.37
C ALA A 129 15.45 -9.75 10.38
N VAL A 130 15.39 -9.05 9.25
CA VAL A 130 16.47 -9.06 8.26
C VAL A 130 17.70 -8.30 8.76
N GLU A 131 17.53 -7.17 9.48
CA GLU A 131 18.63 -6.42 10.11
C GLU A 131 19.32 -7.25 11.20
N ALA A 132 18.58 -8.06 11.94
CA ALA A 132 19.13 -8.97 12.95
C ALA A 132 19.99 -10.13 12.37
N GLY A 133 20.19 -10.17 11.05
CA GLY A 133 21.10 -11.10 10.39
C GLY A 133 20.44 -12.35 9.80
N LEU A 134 19.12 -12.38 9.69
CA LEU A 134 18.38 -13.46 9.04
C LEU A 134 18.45 -13.38 7.50
N ASN A 135 19.66 -13.23 6.95
CA ASN A 135 19.87 -12.98 5.51
C ASN A 135 19.38 -14.14 4.61
N GLY A 136 19.42 -15.38 5.08
CA GLY A 136 18.89 -16.54 4.36
C GLY A 136 17.38 -16.46 4.18
N VAL A 137 16.67 -15.97 5.19
CA VAL A 137 15.22 -15.76 5.20
C VAL A 137 14.80 -14.70 4.18
N ALA A 138 15.60 -13.65 3.99
CA ALA A 138 15.28 -12.60 3.02
C ALA A 138 15.19 -13.14 1.58
N SER A 139 16.06 -14.08 1.18
CA SER A 139 16.00 -14.71 -0.13
C SER A 139 14.75 -15.58 -0.27
N HIS A 140 14.42 -16.33 0.78
CA HIS A 140 13.21 -17.15 0.83
C HIS A 140 11.94 -16.29 0.67
N ILE A 141 11.84 -15.15 1.38
CA ILE A 141 10.69 -14.26 1.28
C ILE A 141 10.61 -13.60 -0.11
N VAL A 142 11.69 -12.95 -0.57
CA VAL A 142 11.67 -12.14 -1.81
C VAL A 142 11.31 -12.98 -3.03
N HIS A 143 11.82 -14.21 -3.11
CA HIS A 143 11.64 -15.11 -4.25
C HIS A 143 10.49 -16.10 -4.08
N PHE A 144 9.79 -16.04 -2.94
CA PHE A 144 8.67 -16.94 -2.71
C PHE A 144 7.59 -16.75 -3.79
N PRO A 145 7.16 -17.83 -4.46
CA PRO A 145 6.18 -17.76 -5.53
C PRO A 145 4.78 -17.42 -4.99
N VAL A 146 4.08 -16.56 -5.71
CA VAL A 146 2.68 -16.22 -5.45
C VAL A 146 1.89 -16.23 -6.75
N HIS A 147 0.59 -16.48 -6.66
CA HIS A 147 -0.36 -16.20 -7.73
C HIS A 147 -1.13 -14.94 -7.36
N ALA A 148 -0.90 -13.86 -8.13
CA ALA A 148 -1.61 -12.60 -7.98
C ALA A 148 -2.81 -12.57 -8.92
N SER A 149 -4.01 -12.50 -8.36
CA SER A 149 -5.27 -12.59 -9.08
C SER A 149 -5.93 -11.23 -9.23
N PHE A 150 -6.38 -10.91 -10.45
CA PHE A 150 -7.01 -9.66 -10.83
C PHE A 150 -8.15 -9.91 -11.82
N TYR A 151 -9.12 -9.00 -11.87
CA TYR A 151 -9.97 -8.85 -13.06
C TYR A 151 -9.19 -8.13 -14.14
N LEU A 152 -9.02 -8.76 -15.30
CA LEU A 152 -8.29 -8.18 -16.43
C LEU A 152 -9.19 -7.33 -17.33
N SER A 153 -10.51 -7.54 -17.26
CA SER A 153 -11.52 -6.75 -17.96
C SER A 153 -12.74 -6.50 -17.07
N ALA A 154 -13.59 -5.55 -17.47
CA ALA A 154 -14.87 -5.34 -16.79
C ALA A 154 -15.83 -6.52 -16.97
N ASP A 155 -15.69 -7.26 -18.06
CA ASP A 155 -16.54 -8.42 -18.37
C ASP A 155 -16.20 -9.63 -17.50
N ASP A 156 -14.96 -9.70 -16.98
CA ASP A 156 -14.53 -10.77 -16.06
C ASP A 156 -15.36 -10.82 -14.77
N ALA A 157 -15.91 -9.66 -14.35
CA ALA A 157 -16.75 -9.57 -13.16
C ALA A 157 -18.17 -10.13 -13.33
N GLU A 158 -18.59 -10.47 -14.56
CA GLU A 158 -19.95 -10.92 -14.90
C GLU A 158 -20.09 -12.45 -15.02
N ASP A 159 -19.06 -13.22 -14.70
CA ASP A 159 -19.09 -14.67 -14.91
C ASP A 159 -20.11 -15.35 -14.00
N ARG A 160 -21.02 -16.11 -14.63
CA ARG A 160 -22.38 -16.44 -14.16
C ARG A 160 -22.47 -17.71 -13.31
N GLU A 161 -21.36 -18.36 -12.99
CA GLU A 161 -21.37 -19.67 -12.34
C GLU A 161 -20.76 -19.70 -10.93
N GLY A 162 -20.46 -18.52 -10.32
CA GLY A 162 -19.98 -18.43 -8.93
C GLY A 162 -18.51 -18.81 -8.74
N GLU A 163 -17.78 -19.03 -9.80
CA GLU A 163 -16.32 -19.10 -9.79
C GLU A 163 -15.72 -17.71 -9.96
N SER A 164 -14.65 -17.44 -9.23
CA SER A 164 -13.90 -16.19 -9.38
C SER A 164 -13.35 -16.11 -10.80
N SER A 165 -13.77 -15.11 -11.57
CA SER A 165 -13.26 -14.85 -12.91
C SER A 165 -11.92 -14.10 -12.92
N GLU A 166 -11.29 -13.95 -11.76
CA GLU A 166 -9.96 -13.37 -11.65
C GLU A 166 -8.93 -14.22 -12.40
N SER A 167 -8.06 -13.56 -13.14
CA SER A 167 -6.91 -14.20 -13.78
C SER A 167 -5.74 -14.25 -12.83
N ALA A 168 -5.26 -15.45 -12.50
CA ALA A 168 -4.11 -15.68 -11.65
C ALA A 168 -2.81 -15.55 -12.46
N LEU A 169 -1.96 -14.61 -12.09
CA LEU A 169 -0.67 -14.36 -12.71
C LEU A 169 0.47 -14.82 -11.80
N PRO A 170 1.43 -15.63 -12.32
CA PRO A 170 2.58 -16.01 -11.52
C PRO A 170 3.44 -14.79 -11.18
N SER A 171 3.83 -14.71 -9.90
CA SER A 171 4.59 -13.60 -9.36
C SER A 171 5.49 -14.04 -8.20
N THR A 172 6.07 -13.10 -7.47
CA THR A 172 6.83 -13.33 -6.24
C THR A 172 6.46 -12.29 -5.18
N VAL A 173 6.67 -12.61 -3.90
CA VAL A 173 6.43 -11.68 -2.79
C VAL A 173 7.19 -10.36 -2.99
N GLY A 174 8.45 -10.42 -3.43
CA GLY A 174 9.23 -9.20 -3.69
C GLY A 174 8.64 -8.33 -4.79
N ARG A 175 8.13 -8.94 -5.85
CA ARG A 175 7.43 -8.21 -6.92
C ARG A 175 6.14 -7.60 -6.42
N GLU A 176 5.35 -8.31 -5.61
CA GLU A 176 4.07 -7.82 -5.08
C GLU A 176 4.27 -6.67 -4.08
N LEU A 177 5.27 -6.74 -3.20
CA LEU A 177 5.64 -5.60 -2.34
C LEU A 177 6.04 -4.36 -3.16
N GLY A 178 6.78 -4.55 -4.26
CA GLY A 178 7.14 -3.46 -5.18
C GLY A 178 5.93 -2.90 -5.91
N PHE A 179 5.03 -3.76 -6.38
CA PHE A 179 3.79 -3.36 -7.03
C PHE A 179 2.88 -2.58 -6.08
N ALA A 180 2.69 -3.07 -4.85
CA ALA A 180 1.88 -2.40 -3.83
C ALA A 180 2.39 -0.98 -3.53
N ALA A 181 3.72 -0.80 -3.44
CA ALA A 181 4.32 0.53 -3.27
C ALA A 181 4.01 1.46 -4.46
N HIS A 182 4.21 1.01 -5.69
CA HIS A 182 3.90 1.82 -6.88
C HIS A 182 2.42 2.14 -7.00
N HIS A 183 1.55 1.18 -6.71
CA HIS A 183 0.10 1.37 -6.68
C HIS A 183 -0.32 2.39 -5.61
N ALA A 184 0.28 2.31 -4.42
CA ALA A 184 0.04 3.28 -3.35
C ALA A 184 0.45 4.71 -3.73
N ILE A 185 1.58 4.89 -4.45
CA ILE A 185 2.00 6.22 -4.95
C ILE A 185 0.93 6.78 -5.90
N HIS A 186 0.41 5.98 -6.82
CA HIS A 186 -0.66 6.40 -7.72
C HIS A 186 -1.89 6.89 -6.95
N HIS A 187 -2.34 6.11 -5.95
CA HIS A 187 -3.49 6.51 -5.14
C HIS A 187 -3.20 7.72 -4.25
N LEU A 188 -2.00 7.87 -3.71
CA LEU A 188 -1.62 9.06 -2.94
C LEU A 188 -1.59 10.32 -3.82
N ALA A 189 -1.22 10.23 -5.10
CA ALA A 189 -1.32 11.34 -6.03
C ALA A 189 -2.79 11.77 -6.26
N MET A 190 -3.71 10.80 -6.40
CA MET A 190 -5.16 11.07 -6.48
C MET A 190 -5.69 11.67 -5.19
N VAL A 191 -5.29 11.12 -4.05
CA VAL A 191 -5.65 11.64 -2.72
C VAL A 191 -5.15 13.07 -2.53
N LYS A 192 -3.93 13.40 -3.00
CA LYS A 192 -3.41 14.76 -2.99
C LYS A 192 -4.33 15.73 -3.74
N LEU A 193 -4.78 15.36 -4.94
CA LEU A 193 -5.74 16.18 -5.69
C LEU A 193 -7.04 16.40 -4.91
N ILE A 194 -7.58 15.34 -4.30
CA ILE A 194 -8.80 15.45 -3.48
C ILE A 194 -8.55 16.35 -2.26
N ALA A 195 -7.42 16.18 -1.57
CA ALA A 195 -7.06 16.93 -0.38
C ALA A 195 -6.98 18.44 -0.67
N LEU A 196 -6.33 18.82 -1.75
CA LEU A 196 -6.15 20.23 -2.12
C LEU A 196 -7.41 20.86 -2.72
N HIS A 197 -8.18 20.11 -3.54
CA HIS A 197 -9.32 20.70 -4.26
C HIS A 197 -10.67 20.53 -3.56
N SER A 198 -10.82 19.54 -2.69
CA SER A 198 -12.11 19.21 -2.10
C SER A 198 -12.12 19.11 -0.58
N ALA A 199 -10.96 18.92 0.04
CA ALA A 199 -10.85 18.77 1.49
C ALA A 199 -10.33 20.04 2.21
N GLY A 200 -10.04 21.10 1.48
CA GLY A 200 -9.60 22.39 2.02
C GLY A 200 -8.20 22.39 2.64
N LEU A 201 -7.37 21.39 2.31
CA LEU A 201 -5.95 21.37 2.70
C LEU A 201 -5.14 22.25 1.75
N GLU A 202 -4.04 22.78 2.26
CA GLU A 202 -3.00 23.47 1.49
C GLU A 202 -1.81 22.52 1.25
N GLU A 203 -0.91 22.86 0.33
CA GLU A 203 0.29 22.04 0.05
C GLU A 203 1.17 21.87 1.30
N GLU A 204 1.22 22.90 2.15
CA GLU A 204 1.99 22.96 3.40
C GLU A 204 1.42 22.09 4.53
N ASP A 205 0.13 21.70 4.43
CA ASP A 205 -0.50 20.79 5.39
C ASP A 205 -0.06 19.34 5.15
N LEU A 206 0.48 19.04 3.96
CA LEU A 206 0.91 17.71 3.57
C LEU A 206 2.41 17.52 3.77
N PRO A 207 2.90 16.30 4.05
CA PRO A 207 4.32 16.04 4.10
C PRO A 207 5.03 16.41 2.79
N PRO A 208 6.31 16.84 2.85
CA PRO A 208 7.11 17.04 1.65
C PRO A 208 7.04 15.83 0.73
N ASP A 209 6.90 16.07 -0.57
CA ASP A 209 6.82 15.04 -1.62
C ASP A 209 5.63 14.07 -1.49
N PHE A 210 4.58 14.43 -0.76
CA PHE A 210 3.36 13.63 -0.63
C PHE A 210 2.81 13.23 -2.01
N GLY A 211 2.61 11.93 -2.21
CA GLY A 211 2.06 11.37 -3.46
C GLY A 211 2.96 11.52 -4.70
N ARG A 212 4.25 11.89 -4.54
CA ARG A 212 5.20 11.97 -5.64
C ARG A 212 6.01 10.69 -5.78
N ALA A 213 6.22 10.26 -7.01
CA ALA A 213 7.08 9.11 -7.29
C ALA A 213 8.55 9.43 -6.91
N PRO A 214 9.29 8.46 -6.33
CA PRO A 214 10.70 8.68 -5.97
C PRO A 214 11.58 9.14 -7.14
N SER A 215 11.32 8.67 -8.36
CA SER A 215 12.00 9.12 -9.58
C SER A 215 11.76 10.60 -9.87
N THR A 216 10.51 11.08 -9.65
CA THR A 216 10.15 12.49 -9.82
C THR A 216 10.83 13.36 -8.77
N VAL A 217 10.86 12.90 -7.52
CA VAL A 217 11.55 13.60 -6.43
C VAL A 217 13.06 13.69 -6.72
N ARG A 218 13.67 12.59 -7.14
CA ARG A 218 15.08 12.54 -7.51
C ARG A 218 15.38 13.50 -8.67
N TYR A 219 14.59 13.47 -9.73
CA TYR A 219 14.73 14.39 -10.88
C TYR A 219 14.63 15.86 -10.44
N ALA A 220 13.71 16.18 -9.54
CA ALA A 220 13.54 17.54 -9.04
C ALA A 220 14.73 18.03 -8.21
N ASN A 221 15.41 17.14 -7.49
CA ASN A 221 16.47 17.47 -6.54
C ASN A 221 17.89 17.32 -7.11
N ASP A 222 18.06 16.70 -8.29
CA ASP A 222 19.36 16.45 -8.91
C ASP A 222 19.56 17.30 -10.16
N PRO A 223 20.41 18.35 -10.11
CA PRO A 223 20.68 19.22 -11.25
C PRO A 223 21.36 18.50 -12.43
N GLU A 224 22.09 17.40 -12.19
CA GLU A 224 22.80 16.67 -13.25
C GLU A 224 21.81 15.82 -14.07
N ILE A 225 20.81 15.22 -13.41
CA ILE A 225 19.75 14.45 -14.10
C ILE A 225 18.85 15.38 -14.94
N ARG A 226 18.66 16.66 -14.54
CA ARG A 226 17.88 17.63 -15.32
C ARG A 226 18.52 18.06 -16.64
N ARG A 227 19.81 17.79 -16.82
CA ARG A 227 20.59 18.22 -17.99
C ARG A 227 20.85 17.07 -18.99
N SER A 228 20.51 15.87 -18.63
CA SER A 228 20.61 14.68 -19.49
C SER A 228 19.29 14.42 -20.23
#